data_82dfc6fb3089eebd8cf21e701aad213d
#
_entry.id   82dfc6fb3089eebd8cf21e701aad213d
#
_cell.length_a   1.000
_cell.length_b   1.000
_cell.length_c   1.000
_cell.angle_alpha   90.00
_cell.angle_beta   90.00
_cell.angle_gamma   90.00
#
_symmetry.space_group_name_H-M   'P 1'
#
loop_
_entity.id
_entity.type
_entity.pdbx_description
1 polymer ?
#
loop_
_entity_poly.entity_id
_entity_poly.type
_entity_poly.pdbx_seq_one_letter_code
_entity_poly.pdbx_strand_id
1 'polypeptide(L)'
;MAPAASSCQEKGKPHMIRLSVFYPTTEGATFDHDYYRNKHVPLALKTWGIDGAEIDKGLNGPYVAAVHFKFDSPEALAAAMGNENTGDVLADVANYTTITPVLQTSEIVG
;
A
#
# COMPACT_ATOMS: atom_id res chain seq x y z
N MET A 1 -18.10 27.82 6.36
CA MET A 1 -17.33 27.35 6.32
C MET A 1 -16.74 26.91 6.48
N ALA A 2 -17.29 26.97 6.67
CA ALA A 2 -16.52 26.41 6.82
C ALA A 2 -16.08 26.02 6.95
N PRO A 3 -16.42 26.09 6.97
CA PRO A 3 -15.73 25.53 7.15
C PRO A 3 -15.22 25.05 7.23
N ALA A 4 -15.66 25.16 7.40
CA ALA A 4 -14.89 24.63 7.48
C ALA A 4 -14.36 24.12 7.55
N ALA A 5 -14.75 24.30 7.70
CA ALA A 5 -14.00 23.77 7.75
C ALA A 5 -13.42 23.40 7.77
N SER A 6 -13.74 23.63 7.95
CA SER A 6 -12.91 23.27 7.99
C SER A 6 -12.25 23.05 8.08
N SER A 7 -12.55 23.27 8.20
CA SER A 7 -11.70 23.00 8.31
C SER A 7 -11.12 22.69 8.60
N CYS A 8 -11.44 22.87 8.76
CA CYS A 8 -10.69 22.49 9.01
C CYS A 8 -10.33 21.90 9.26
N GLN A 9 -10.60 21.80 9.27
CA GLN A 9 -10.04 21.27 9.45
C GLN A 9 -9.45 20.91 9.43
N GLU A 10 -9.97 21.21 9.34
CA GLU A 10 -9.31 21.03 9.36
C GLU A 10 -8.55 21.30 9.40
N LYS A 11 -9.16 21.87 9.21
CA LYS A 11 -8.28 22.21 9.36
C LYS A 11 -7.17 21.82 9.75
N GLY A 12 -6.51 22.15 9.31
CA GLY A 12 -5.18 21.77 9.74
C GLY A 12 -4.89 20.31 9.90
N LYS A 13 -5.82 19.50 9.70
CA LYS A 13 -5.67 18.05 9.74
C LYS A 13 -5.06 17.58 8.43
N PRO A 14 -3.94 16.83 8.48
CA PRO A 14 -3.30 16.38 7.24
C PRO A 14 -4.19 15.42 6.47
N HIS A 15 -4.05 15.45 5.16
CA HIS A 15 -4.72 14.51 4.28
C HIS A 15 -3.94 13.21 4.27
N MET A 16 -4.43 12.21 4.99
CA MET A 16 -3.81 10.89 5.01
C MET A 16 -4.07 10.20 3.68
N ILE A 17 -3.04 9.55 3.18
CA ILE A 17 -3.08 8.87 1.89
C ILE A 17 -2.91 7.37 2.11
N ARG A 18 -3.69 6.58 1.39
CA ARG A 18 -3.56 5.13 1.39
C ARG A 18 -3.05 4.67 0.02
N LEU A 19 -1.95 3.93 0.04
CA LEU A 19 -1.52 3.21 -1.15
C LEU A 19 -1.96 1.76 -0.99
N SER A 20 -2.81 1.31 -1.91
CA SER A 20 -3.33 -0.05 -1.88
C SER A 20 -2.74 -0.82 -3.05
N VAL A 21 -2.30 -2.04 -2.78
CA VAL A 21 -1.77 -2.93 -3.82
C VAL A 21 -2.64 -4.18 -3.82
N PHE A 22 -3.32 -4.41 -4.94
CA PHE A 22 -4.23 -5.53 -5.09
C PHE A 22 -3.62 -6.58 -6.01
N TYR A 23 -3.81 -7.85 -5.66
CA TYR A 23 -3.31 -8.97 -6.45
C TYR A 23 -4.49 -9.73 -7.03
N PRO A 24 -4.85 -9.46 -8.30
CA PRO A 24 -6.01 -10.12 -8.92
C PRO A 24 -5.84 -11.63 -8.99
N THR A 25 -6.93 -12.34 -8.71
CA THR A 25 -6.95 -13.79 -8.90
C THR A 25 -6.66 -14.10 -10.36
N THR A 26 -5.58 -14.84 -10.60
CA THR A 26 -5.11 -15.13 -11.95
C THR A 26 -4.93 -16.63 -12.10
N GLU A 27 -5.54 -17.19 -13.12
CA GLU A 27 -5.46 -18.63 -13.38
C GLU A 27 -4.02 -19.06 -13.61
N GLY A 28 -3.59 -20.11 -12.92
CA GLY A 28 -2.25 -20.63 -13.06
C GLY A 28 -1.18 -19.87 -12.28
N ALA A 29 -1.55 -18.76 -11.64
CA ALA A 29 -0.58 -17.99 -10.86
C ALA A 29 -0.52 -18.53 -9.44
N THR A 30 0.62 -18.24 -8.78
CA THR A 30 0.84 -18.63 -7.38
C THR A 30 1.04 -17.39 -6.54
N PHE A 31 0.79 -17.52 -5.24
CA PHE A 31 1.01 -16.44 -4.29
C PHE A 31 1.44 -17.03 -2.96
N ASP A 32 2.66 -16.73 -2.55
CA ASP A 32 3.21 -17.20 -1.27
C ASP A 32 2.86 -16.20 -0.17
N HIS A 33 1.77 -16.45 0.54
CA HIS A 33 1.28 -15.55 1.58
C HIS A 33 2.26 -15.41 2.75
N ASP A 34 2.98 -16.47 3.08
CA ASP A 34 3.93 -16.42 4.19
C ASP A 34 5.12 -15.53 3.87
N TYR A 35 5.69 -15.67 2.68
CA TYR A 35 6.77 -14.81 2.23
C TYR A 35 6.30 -13.36 2.19
N TYR A 36 5.12 -13.13 1.62
CA TYR A 36 4.55 -11.82 1.48
C TYR A 36 4.44 -11.10 2.82
N ARG A 37 3.84 -11.77 3.80
CA ARG A 37 3.62 -11.20 5.12
C ARG A 37 4.91 -11.06 5.92
N ASN A 38 5.81 -12.04 5.83
CA ASN A 38 6.97 -12.12 6.71
C ASN A 38 8.22 -11.48 6.13
N LYS A 39 8.30 -11.29 4.81
CA LYS A 39 9.49 -10.79 4.14
C LYS A 39 9.22 -9.55 3.30
N HIS A 40 8.23 -9.61 2.41
CA HIS A 40 8.01 -8.53 1.45
C HIS A 40 7.47 -7.27 2.09
N VAL A 41 6.39 -7.38 2.85
CA VAL A 41 5.78 -6.20 3.48
C VAL A 41 6.74 -5.55 4.47
N PRO A 42 7.44 -6.32 5.34
CA PRO A 42 8.45 -5.70 6.20
C PRO A 42 9.56 -4.99 5.44
N LEU A 43 9.97 -5.50 4.28
CA LEU A 43 10.94 -4.81 3.44
C LEU A 43 10.41 -3.46 2.98
N ALA A 44 9.15 -3.42 2.53
CA ALA A 44 8.53 -2.17 2.09
C ALA A 44 8.43 -1.17 3.25
N LEU A 45 8.01 -1.62 4.43
CA LEU A 45 7.88 -0.76 5.59
C LEU A 45 9.22 -0.14 5.97
N LYS A 46 10.28 -0.94 5.96
CA LYS A 46 11.61 -0.48 6.30
C LYS A 46 12.12 0.50 5.24
N THR A 47 11.91 0.18 3.97
CA THR A 47 12.36 1.01 2.86
C THR A 47 11.70 2.39 2.90
N TRP A 48 10.41 2.43 3.19
CA TRP A 48 9.65 3.68 3.18
C TRP A 48 9.58 4.36 4.56
N GLY A 49 10.07 3.70 5.60
CA GLY A 49 10.12 4.28 6.94
C GLY A 49 8.74 4.49 7.54
N ILE A 50 7.79 3.60 7.28
CA ILE A 50 6.44 3.68 7.82
C ILE A 50 6.20 2.56 8.83
N ASP A 51 5.23 2.79 9.73
CA ASP A 51 5.08 1.95 10.93
C ASP A 51 4.38 0.64 10.68
N GLY A 52 3.47 0.58 9.72
CA GLY A 52 2.73 -0.66 9.51
C GLY A 52 1.86 -0.64 8.28
N ALA A 53 1.29 -1.78 8.01
CA ALA A 53 0.41 -1.98 6.87
C ALA A 53 -0.67 -2.98 7.25
N GLU A 54 -1.81 -2.88 6.58
CA GLU A 54 -2.87 -3.86 6.70
C GLU A 54 -2.73 -4.83 5.54
N ILE A 55 -2.60 -6.12 5.87
CA ILE A 55 -2.41 -7.16 4.86
C ILE A 55 -3.65 -8.03 4.85
N ASP A 56 -4.25 -8.17 3.67
CA ASP A 56 -5.46 -8.97 3.50
C ASP A 56 -5.17 -10.21 2.68
N LYS A 57 -5.66 -11.35 3.15
CA LYS A 57 -5.67 -12.58 2.38
C LYS A 57 -7.07 -12.75 1.81
N GLY A 58 -7.19 -12.88 0.50
CA GLY A 58 -8.49 -13.00 -0.14
C GLY A 58 -9.16 -14.32 0.22
N LEU A 59 -10.39 -14.24 0.68
CA LEU A 59 -11.21 -15.42 0.97
C LEU A 59 -12.29 -15.61 -0.08
N ASN A 60 -12.74 -14.50 -0.67
CA ASN A 60 -13.81 -14.46 -1.65
C ASN A 60 -13.71 -13.15 -2.39
N GLY A 61 -13.86 -13.16 -3.69
CA GLY A 61 -13.80 -11.94 -4.49
C GLY A 61 -12.68 -12.00 -5.52
N PRO A 62 -12.44 -10.88 -6.22
CA PRO A 62 -11.54 -10.87 -7.38
C PRO A 62 -10.05 -10.81 -7.04
N TYR A 63 -9.68 -10.67 -5.76
CA TYR A 63 -8.28 -10.53 -5.39
C TYR A 63 -7.86 -11.59 -4.39
N VAL A 64 -6.68 -12.21 -4.62
CA VAL A 64 -6.16 -13.22 -3.70
C VAL A 64 -5.47 -12.58 -2.50
N ALA A 65 -5.03 -11.34 -2.63
CA ALA A 65 -4.35 -10.62 -1.56
C ALA A 65 -4.42 -9.13 -1.82
N ALA A 66 -4.23 -8.36 -0.76
CA ALA A 66 -4.11 -6.92 -0.86
C ALA A 66 -3.28 -6.42 0.32
N VAL A 67 -2.65 -5.27 0.16
CA VAL A 67 -1.97 -4.60 1.25
C VAL A 67 -2.27 -3.11 1.15
N HIS A 68 -2.41 -2.47 2.31
CA HIS A 68 -2.73 -1.06 2.42
C HIS A 68 -1.67 -0.39 3.26
N PHE A 69 -0.95 0.56 2.66
CA PHE A 69 0.05 1.38 3.35
C PHE A 69 -0.54 2.76 3.58
N LYS A 70 -0.26 3.35 4.73
CA LYS A 70 -0.76 4.68 5.07
C LYS A 70 0.39 5.67 5.11
N PHE A 71 0.21 6.80 4.45
CA PHE A 71 1.18 7.89 4.42
C PHE A 71 0.53 9.15 4.97
N ASP A 72 1.33 9.98 5.65
CA ASP A 72 0.81 11.17 6.31
C ASP A 72 0.35 12.26 5.34
N SER A 73 0.83 12.22 4.11
CA SER A 73 0.54 13.26 3.13
C SER A 73 0.84 12.75 1.72
N PRO A 74 0.31 13.42 0.68
CA PRO A 74 0.71 13.10 -0.70
C PRO A 74 2.21 13.26 -0.93
N GLU A 75 2.85 14.22 -0.27
CA GLU A 75 4.30 14.43 -0.37
C GLU A 75 5.07 13.26 0.20
N ALA A 76 4.58 12.69 1.31
CA ALA A 76 5.21 11.52 1.91
C ALA A 76 5.15 10.32 0.97
N LEU A 77 4.00 10.12 0.30
CA LEU A 77 3.88 9.05 -0.70
C LEU A 77 4.82 9.28 -1.87
N ALA A 78 4.88 10.52 -2.37
CA ALA A 78 5.75 10.84 -3.50
C ALA A 78 7.21 10.57 -3.14
N ALA A 79 7.62 10.92 -1.91
CA ALA A 79 8.98 10.66 -1.44
C ALA A 79 9.27 9.15 -1.38
N ALA A 80 8.29 8.36 -0.93
CA ALA A 80 8.44 6.91 -0.89
C ALA A 80 8.61 6.32 -2.28
N MET A 81 7.78 6.77 -3.23
CA MET A 81 7.87 6.27 -4.60
C MET A 81 9.15 6.70 -5.30
N GLY A 82 9.73 7.84 -4.89
CA GLY A 82 11.01 8.32 -5.41
C GLY A 82 12.23 7.79 -4.66
N ASN A 83 12.03 6.98 -3.62
CA ASN A 83 13.13 6.41 -2.86
C ASN A 83 13.94 5.46 -3.76
N GLU A 84 15.27 5.59 -3.72
CA GLU A 84 16.13 4.78 -4.59
C GLU A 84 15.99 3.29 -4.34
N ASN A 85 15.57 2.89 -3.15
CA ASN A 85 15.42 1.49 -2.79
C ASN A 85 14.04 0.93 -3.10
N THR A 86 13.10 1.75 -3.58
CA THR A 86 11.76 1.29 -3.96
C THR A 86 11.83 0.25 -5.08
N GLY A 87 12.82 0.36 -5.96
CA GLY A 87 13.05 -0.64 -7.00
C GLY A 87 13.28 -2.03 -6.43
N ASP A 88 13.95 -2.12 -5.27
CA ASP A 88 14.19 -3.42 -4.62
C ASP A 88 12.87 -4.03 -4.11
N VAL A 89 11.97 -3.19 -3.61
CA VAL A 89 10.65 -3.64 -3.17
C VAL A 89 9.86 -4.19 -4.34
N LEU A 90 9.89 -3.49 -5.48
CA LEU A 90 9.18 -3.92 -6.67
C LEU A 90 9.78 -5.20 -7.25
N ALA A 91 11.11 -5.32 -7.25
CA ALA A 91 11.78 -6.52 -7.74
C ALA A 91 11.48 -7.74 -6.88
N ASP A 92 11.24 -7.54 -5.58
CA ASP A 92 10.96 -8.64 -4.66
C ASP A 92 9.62 -9.32 -4.95
N VAL A 93 8.74 -8.68 -5.71
CA VAL A 93 7.42 -9.26 -6.05
C VAL A 93 7.59 -10.62 -6.71
N ALA A 94 8.56 -10.78 -7.58
CA ALA A 94 8.79 -12.04 -8.29
C ALA A 94 9.15 -13.20 -7.36
N ASN A 95 9.54 -12.91 -6.13
CA ASN A 95 9.91 -13.95 -5.16
C ASN A 95 8.70 -14.61 -4.51
N TYR A 96 7.51 -14.01 -4.60
CA TYR A 96 6.33 -14.58 -3.96
C TYR A 96 5.12 -14.74 -4.88
N THR A 97 5.15 -14.16 -6.07
CA THR A 97 3.99 -14.28 -6.96
C THR A 97 4.37 -14.03 -8.41
N THR A 98 3.56 -14.60 -9.31
CA THR A 98 3.62 -14.30 -10.75
C THR A 98 2.52 -13.33 -11.15
N ILE A 99 1.66 -12.89 -10.21
CA ILE A 99 0.56 -11.98 -10.49
C ILE A 99 1.09 -10.56 -10.66
N THR A 100 0.56 -9.84 -11.65
CA THR A 100 0.84 -8.42 -11.81
C THR A 100 -0.07 -7.64 -10.87
N PRO A 101 0.48 -6.93 -9.89
CA PRO A 101 -0.36 -6.18 -8.95
C PRO A 101 -0.98 -4.94 -9.57
N VAL A 102 -2.10 -4.52 -9.01
CA VAL A 102 -2.79 -3.29 -9.38
C VAL A 102 -2.67 -2.32 -8.20
N LEU A 103 -2.18 -1.12 -8.47
CA LEU A 103 -1.97 -0.12 -7.43
C LEU A 103 -3.07 0.94 -7.48
N GLN A 104 -3.51 1.37 -6.31
CA GLN A 104 -4.46 2.46 -6.18
C GLN A 104 -4.03 3.38 -5.06
N THR A 105 -4.03 4.68 -5.36
CA THR A 105 -3.77 5.72 -4.37
C THR A 105 -5.10 6.35 -4.00
N SER A 106 -5.39 6.46 -2.70
CA SER A 106 -6.65 6.99 -2.21
C SER A 106 -6.39 8.00 -1.11
N GLU A 107 -7.28 8.99 -1.01
CA GLU A 107 -7.32 9.86 0.14
C GLU A 107 -8.23 9.24 1.18
N ILE A 108 -7.79 9.19 2.43
CA ILE A 108 -8.60 8.62 3.51
C ILE A 108 -9.57 9.70 3.96
N VAL A 109 -10.85 9.44 3.76
CA VAL A 109 -11.90 10.44 4.04
C VAL A 109 -12.83 10.03 5.16
N GLY A 110 -12.57 8.92 5.81
CA GLY A 110 -13.45 8.48 6.89
C GLY A 110 -12.79 7.48 7.82
#